data_603fd7b73fb6b015592a88c36c7ffca6
#
_entry.id   603fd7b73fb6b015592a88c36c7ffca6
#
_cell.length_a   1.000
_cell.length_b   1.000
_cell.length_c   1.000
_cell.angle_alpha   90.00
_cell.angle_beta   90.00
_cell.angle_gamma   90.00
#
_symmetry.space_group_name_H-M   'P 1'
#
loop_
_entity.id
_entity.type
_entity.pdbx_description
1 polymer ?
#
loop_
_entity_poly.entity_id
_entity_poly.type
_entity_poly.pdbx_seq_one_letter_code
_entity_poly.pdbx_strand_id
1 'polypeptide(L)'
;PANLRVGRPESDAALAPQPTWAPLTFTFAGIHEIQPHALEECACNPQIVDVREPDEFEGPLGRIPGAMSIPLGQLNARAGELAKDRPVVTVCRSGARSAQASVMLQKLGFKDVANLAGGMLRWRSDVHPVEGAGA
;
A
#
# COMPACT_ATOMS: atom_id res chain seq x y z
N PRO A 1 22.70 6.30 -32.09
CA PRO A 1 22.03 6.49 -31.65
C PRO A 1 21.55 6.42 -31.19
N ALA A 2 21.88 6.44 -31.16
CA ALA A 2 20.99 6.58 -30.56
C ALA A 2 20.34 6.38 -30.30
N ASN A 3 20.65 6.44 -30.37
CA ASN A 3 19.66 6.45 -29.93
C ASN A 3 19.09 6.08 -29.79
N LEU A 4 19.60 5.95 -29.90
CA LEU A 4 18.78 5.85 -29.66
C LEU A 4 18.26 5.56 -29.27
N ARG A 5 18.48 5.48 -29.21
CA ARG A 5 17.56 5.59 -28.58
C ARG A 5 16.79 5.64 -28.46
N VAL A 6 17.19 5.68 -28.59
CA VAL A 6 16.12 6.00 -28.25
C VAL A 6 15.45 5.75 -27.92
N GLY A 7 15.53 5.45 -27.89
CA GLY A 7 14.52 5.52 -27.37
C GLY A 7 14.14 4.92 -26.92
N ARG A 8 14.39 4.95 -26.72
CA ARG A 8 13.75 4.72 -26.01
C ARG A 8 13.27 4.43 -25.44
N PRO A 9 13.39 4.02 -25.35
CA PRO A 9 12.76 4.11 -24.56
C PRO A 9 12.74 4.26 -23.75
N GLU A 10 12.97 4.51 -23.38
CA GLU A 10 12.74 4.98 -22.57
C GLU A 10 12.10 5.13 -22.19
N SER A 11 12.03 5.13 -22.18
CA SER A 11 11.19 5.50 -21.90
C SER A 11 10.37 5.04 -21.38
N ASP A 12 10.37 4.37 -21.85
CA ASP A 12 9.42 3.76 -21.30
C ASP A 12 9.48 3.42 -19.97
N ALA A 13 10.37 2.85 -19.49
CA ALA A 13 10.58 2.72 -18.08
C ALA A 13 10.27 4.00 -17.39
N ALA A 14 10.45 5.04 -18.09
CA ALA A 14 10.11 6.35 -17.58
C ALA A 14 8.62 6.52 -17.35
N LEU A 15 7.80 5.61 -17.90
CA LEU A 15 6.35 5.74 -17.78
C LEU A 15 5.82 5.24 -16.44
N ALA A 16 6.51 4.31 -15.83
CA ALA A 16 6.13 3.79 -14.52
C ALA A 16 7.35 3.90 -13.62
N PRO A 17 7.31 4.80 -12.64
CA PRO A 17 8.45 4.93 -11.73
C PRO A 17 8.80 3.59 -11.11
N GLN A 18 10.08 3.29 -11.03
CA GLN A 18 10.55 2.04 -10.45
C GLN A 18 10.85 2.26 -8.98
N PRO A 19 9.96 1.80 -8.10
CA PRO A 19 10.23 1.94 -6.67
C PRO A 19 11.40 1.07 -6.27
N THR A 20 12.15 1.52 -5.28
CA THR A 20 13.34 0.82 -4.81
C THR A 20 13.19 0.29 -3.40
N TRP A 21 12.05 0.55 -2.74
CA TRP A 21 11.88 0.20 -1.33
C TRP A 21 11.34 -1.21 -1.12
N ALA A 22 10.71 -1.80 -2.12
CA ALA A 22 10.18 -3.16 -2.04
C ALA A 22 9.88 -3.68 -3.45
N PRO A 23 9.75 -5.02 -3.61
CA PRO A 23 9.22 -5.57 -4.87
C PRO A 23 7.75 -5.18 -5.02
N LEU A 24 7.43 -4.40 -6.02
CA LEU A 24 6.08 -3.89 -6.24
C LEU A 24 5.62 -4.20 -7.65
N THR A 25 4.30 -4.29 -7.84
CA THR A 25 3.66 -4.46 -9.14
C THR A 25 2.87 -3.20 -9.46
N PHE A 26 3.02 -2.68 -10.67
CA PHE A 26 2.25 -1.51 -11.11
C PHE A 26 0.98 -1.98 -11.79
N THR A 27 -0.17 -1.42 -11.39
CA THR A 27 -1.47 -1.89 -11.86
C THR A 27 -2.09 -0.96 -12.90
N PHE A 28 -3.16 -1.42 -13.56
CA PHE A 28 -3.91 -0.60 -14.51
C PHE A 28 -4.52 0.65 -13.86
N ALA A 29 -4.78 0.59 -12.56
CA ALA A 29 -5.33 1.75 -11.85
C ALA A 29 -4.29 2.85 -11.64
N GLY A 30 -3.05 2.62 -12.05
CA GLY A 30 -1.99 3.61 -11.88
C GLY A 30 -1.41 3.63 -10.49
N ILE A 31 -1.55 2.55 -9.73
CA ILE A 31 -1.01 2.43 -8.39
C ILE A 31 -0.13 1.20 -8.30
N HIS A 32 0.77 1.21 -7.34
CA HIS A 32 1.60 0.04 -7.05
C HIS A 32 0.89 -0.86 -6.05
N GLU A 33 1.15 -2.17 -6.16
CA GLU A 33 0.70 -3.17 -5.20
C GLU A 33 1.88 -3.89 -4.61
N ILE A 34 1.75 -4.26 -3.33
CA ILE A 34 2.72 -5.11 -2.66
C ILE A 34 2.04 -6.41 -2.27
N GLN A 35 2.72 -7.52 -2.51
CA GLN A 35 2.21 -8.83 -2.13
C GLN A 35 2.37 -9.05 -0.63
N PRO A 36 1.48 -9.84 0.00
CA PRO A 36 1.59 -10.07 1.44
C PRO A 36 2.97 -10.57 1.89
N HIS A 37 3.54 -11.55 1.20
CA HIS A 37 4.85 -12.07 1.59
C HIS A 37 5.95 -11.00 1.45
N ALA A 38 5.84 -10.14 0.44
CA ALA A 38 6.83 -9.08 0.26
C ALA A 38 6.74 -8.04 1.37
N LEU A 39 5.53 -7.75 1.84
CA LEU A 39 5.35 -6.83 2.96
C LEU A 39 5.92 -7.42 4.25
N GLU A 40 5.64 -8.68 4.53
CA GLU A 40 6.13 -9.33 5.74
C GLU A 40 7.65 -9.39 5.75
N GLU A 41 8.26 -9.63 4.60
CA GLU A 41 9.71 -9.78 4.50
C GLU A 41 10.45 -8.46 4.34
N CYS A 42 9.72 -7.36 4.15
CA CYS A 42 10.34 -6.07 3.86
C CYS A 42 11.07 -5.51 5.07
N ALA A 43 12.37 -5.25 4.89
CA ALA A 43 13.15 -4.55 5.91
C ALA A 43 12.96 -3.03 5.82
N CYS A 44 12.10 -2.56 4.93
CA CYS A 44 11.90 -1.15 4.65
C CYS A 44 11.08 -0.42 5.71
N ASN A 45 10.41 -1.16 6.58
CA ASN A 45 9.63 -0.60 7.69
C ASN A 45 8.62 0.46 7.21
N PRO A 46 7.70 0.11 6.31
CA PRO A 46 6.74 1.09 5.80
C PRO A 46 5.72 1.47 6.86
N GLN A 47 5.08 2.62 6.66
CA GLN A 47 3.93 3.01 7.45
C GLN A 47 2.72 2.24 6.91
N ILE A 48 2.09 1.42 7.73
CA ILE A 48 0.94 0.62 7.31
C ILE A 48 -0.33 1.33 7.78
N VAL A 49 -1.20 1.67 6.83
CA VAL A 49 -2.43 2.39 7.10
C VAL A 49 -3.61 1.51 6.75
N ASP A 50 -4.37 1.12 7.77
CA ASP A 50 -5.58 0.32 7.59
C ASP A 50 -6.75 1.27 7.46
N VAL A 51 -7.37 1.30 6.28
CA VAL A 51 -8.44 2.26 5.97
C VAL A 51 -9.82 1.67 6.16
N ARG A 52 -9.92 0.51 6.83
CA ARG A 52 -11.20 -0.07 7.19
C ARG A 52 -11.84 0.74 8.32
N GLU A 53 -13.11 0.45 8.58
CA GLU A 53 -13.79 1.08 9.71
C GLU A 53 -13.24 0.55 11.04
N PRO A 54 -13.36 1.31 12.12
CA PRO A 54 -12.79 0.88 13.42
C PRO A 54 -13.28 -0.50 13.90
N ASP A 55 -14.52 -0.85 13.66
CA ASP A 55 -15.04 -2.15 14.06
C ASP A 55 -14.43 -3.29 13.25
N GLU A 56 -14.10 -3.04 11.98
CA GLU A 56 -13.37 -4.02 11.18
C GLU A 56 -11.92 -4.19 11.70
N PHE A 57 -11.29 -3.09 12.07
CA PHE A 57 -9.92 -3.08 12.58
C PHE A 57 -9.82 -3.91 13.87
N GLU A 58 -10.86 -3.87 14.70
CA GLU A 58 -10.91 -4.64 15.95
C GLU A 58 -11.61 -5.99 15.77
N GLY A 59 -11.99 -6.33 14.55
CA GLY A 59 -12.84 -7.47 14.28
C GLY A 59 -12.09 -8.78 14.02
N PRO A 60 -12.84 -9.78 13.47
CA PRO A 60 -12.33 -11.15 13.37
C PRO A 60 -11.11 -11.33 12.48
N LEU A 61 -10.94 -10.49 11.47
CA LEU A 61 -9.76 -10.61 10.59
C LEU A 61 -8.49 -10.11 11.27
N GLY A 62 -8.63 -9.41 12.40
CA GLY A 62 -7.48 -8.80 13.04
C GLY A 62 -6.90 -7.68 12.20
N ARG A 63 -5.67 -7.31 12.52
CA ARG A 63 -4.95 -6.25 11.82
C ARG A 63 -3.47 -6.59 11.74
N ILE A 64 -2.79 -5.98 10.80
CA ILE A 64 -1.35 -6.18 10.66
C ILE A 64 -0.65 -5.51 11.84
N PRO A 65 0.31 -6.17 12.49
CA PRO A 65 1.03 -5.56 13.61
C PRO A 65 1.64 -4.22 13.22
N GLY A 66 1.41 -3.21 14.04
CA GLY A 66 1.95 -1.87 13.80
C GLY A 66 1.11 -1.00 12.86
N ALA A 67 0.00 -1.51 12.34
CA ALA A 67 -0.86 -0.74 11.44
C ALA A 67 -1.56 0.40 12.18
N MET A 68 -1.68 1.54 11.50
CA MET A 68 -2.45 2.68 11.99
C MET A 68 -3.87 2.58 11.44
N SER A 69 -4.87 2.82 12.28
CA SER A 69 -6.27 2.82 11.87
C SER A 69 -6.66 4.24 11.48
N ILE A 70 -6.82 4.46 10.18
CA ILE A 70 -7.34 5.73 9.64
C ILE A 70 -8.41 5.37 8.61
N PRO A 71 -9.69 5.36 9.00
CA PRO A 71 -10.76 5.02 8.06
C PRO A 71 -10.70 5.86 6.79
N LEU A 72 -11.09 5.26 5.67
CA LEU A 72 -10.98 5.91 4.36
C LEU A 72 -11.63 7.30 4.37
N GLY A 73 -12.77 7.45 5.01
CA GLY A 73 -13.48 8.73 5.07
C GLY A 73 -12.75 9.80 5.87
N GLN A 74 -11.76 9.44 6.65
CA GLN A 74 -10.99 10.38 7.46
C GLN A 74 -9.58 10.60 6.90
N LEU A 75 -9.22 9.90 5.82
CA LEU A 75 -7.84 9.88 5.37
C LEU A 75 -7.34 11.27 4.93
N ASN A 76 -8.16 12.02 4.19
CA ASN A 76 -7.76 13.36 3.76
C ASN A 76 -7.46 14.26 4.96
N ALA A 77 -8.30 14.20 5.99
CA ALA A 77 -8.14 15.07 7.15
C ALA A 77 -6.96 14.63 8.03
N ARG A 78 -6.64 13.34 8.01
CA ARG A 78 -5.64 12.78 8.92
C ARG A 78 -4.35 12.38 8.25
N ALA A 79 -4.18 12.66 6.96
CA ALA A 79 -2.96 12.30 6.24
C ALA A 79 -1.70 12.94 6.84
N GLY A 80 -1.86 14.04 7.57
CA GLY A 80 -0.76 14.67 8.27
C GLY A 80 -0.14 13.82 9.37
N GLU A 81 -0.82 12.74 9.79
CA GLU A 81 -0.25 11.80 10.76
C GLU A 81 0.79 10.89 10.13
N LEU A 82 0.92 10.92 8.80
CA LEU A 82 1.87 10.11 8.05
C LEU A 82 3.03 10.96 7.56
N ALA A 83 4.20 10.35 7.52
CA ALA A 83 5.39 11.02 6.98
C ALA A 83 5.43 10.83 5.46
N LYS A 84 5.54 11.93 4.70
CA LYS A 84 5.54 11.85 3.24
C LYS A 84 6.83 11.30 2.66
N ASP A 85 7.90 11.30 3.44
CA ASP A 85 9.21 10.86 3.00
C ASP A 85 9.47 9.38 3.32
N ARG A 86 8.45 8.66 3.79
CA ARG A 86 8.57 7.23 4.09
C ARG A 86 7.52 6.45 3.32
N PRO A 87 7.83 5.21 2.92
CA PRO A 87 6.85 4.38 2.22
C PRO A 87 5.58 4.16 3.04
N VAL A 88 4.44 4.11 2.35
CA VAL A 88 3.13 3.86 2.94
C VAL A 88 2.50 2.66 2.25
N VAL A 89 1.97 1.73 3.02
CA VAL A 89 1.18 0.62 2.50
C VAL A 89 -0.25 0.79 2.99
N THR A 90 -1.19 0.82 2.06
CA THR A 90 -2.61 0.94 2.39
C THR A 90 -3.25 -0.44 2.44
N VAL A 91 -4.14 -0.65 3.41
CA VAL A 91 -4.75 -1.95 3.68
C VAL A 91 -6.25 -1.79 3.88
N CYS A 92 -7.03 -2.68 3.28
CA CYS A 92 -8.44 -2.82 3.63
C CYS A 92 -8.81 -4.30 3.66
N ARG A 93 -10.10 -4.62 3.58
CA ARG A 93 -10.52 -6.01 3.65
C ARG A 93 -10.09 -6.79 2.42
N SER A 94 -10.35 -6.28 1.21
CA SER A 94 -10.10 -7.00 -0.04
C SER A 94 -9.20 -6.26 -1.04
N GLY A 95 -8.88 -5.01 -0.77
CA GLY A 95 -8.01 -4.21 -1.63
C GLY A 95 -8.68 -3.05 -2.35
N ALA A 96 -10.02 -2.97 -2.38
CA ALA A 96 -10.72 -1.94 -3.15
C ALA A 96 -10.65 -0.56 -2.50
N ARG A 97 -10.98 -0.48 -1.22
CA ARG A 97 -10.91 0.80 -0.49
C ARG A 97 -9.48 1.29 -0.36
N SER A 98 -8.55 0.38 -0.14
CA SER A 98 -7.14 0.75 -0.02
C SER A 98 -6.54 1.18 -1.35
N ALA A 99 -7.07 0.69 -2.47
CA ALA A 99 -6.68 1.21 -3.78
C ALA A 99 -7.07 2.69 -3.91
N GLN A 100 -8.29 3.04 -3.49
CA GLN A 100 -8.71 4.44 -3.45
C GLN A 100 -7.80 5.26 -2.52
N ALA A 101 -7.47 4.70 -1.38
CA ALA A 101 -6.60 5.38 -0.42
C ALA A 101 -5.22 5.66 -1.05
N SER A 102 -4.68 4.72 -1.81
CA SER A 102 -3.40 4.91 -2.50
C SER A 102 -3.47 6.11 -3.44
N VAL A 103 -4.53 6.22 -4.22
CA VAL A 103 -4.71 7.35 -5.13
C VAL A 103 -4.82 8.66 -4.35
N MET A 104 -5.59 8.65 -3.27
CA MET A 104 -5.74 9.85 -2.44
C MET A 104 -4.40 10.32 -1.89
N LEU A 105 -3.60 9.39 -1.38
CA LEU A 105 -2.29 9.74 -0.82
C LEU A 105 -1.34 10.25 -1.89
N GLN A 106 -1.36 9.66 -3.09
CA GLN A 106 -0.54 10.16 -4.19
C GLN A 106 -0.90 11.61 -4.52
N LYS A 107 -2.20 11.92 -4.55
CA LYS A 107 -2.65 13.29 -4.82
C LYS A 107 -2.25 14.26 -3.72
N LEU A 108 -2.05 13.77 -2.51
CA LEU A 108 -1.61 14.58 -1.38
C LEU A 108 -0.08 14.72 -1.32
N GLY A 109 0.63 14.14 -2.28
CA GLY A 109 2.07 14.31 -2.38
C GLY A 109 2.91 13.17 -1.82
N PHE A 110 2.29 12.06 -1.44
CA PHE A 110 3.03 10.87 -1.01
C PHE A 110 3.56 10.17 -2.26
N LYS A 111 4.86 9.90 -2.28
CA LYS A 111 5.51 9.33 -3.48
C LYS A 111 5.56 7.82 -3.45
N ASP A 112 5.84 7.24 -2.30
CA ASP A 112 6.08 5.80 -2.16
C ASP A 112 4.88 5.18 -1.49
N VAL A 113 3.85 4.85 -2.29
CA VAL A 113 2.60 4.30 -1.80
C VAL A 113 2.31 3.00 -2.53
N ALA A 114 1.93 1.97 -1.79
CA ALA A 114 1.50 0.70 -2.38
C ALA A 114 0.26 0.19 -1.67
N ASN A 115 -0.62 -0.46 -2.43
CA ASN A 115 -1.81 -1.11 -1.93
C ASN A 115 -1.48 -2.57 -1.61
N LEU A 116 -1.87 -3.05 -0.44
CA LEU A 116 -1.68 -4.47 -0.12
C LEU A 116 -2.62 -5.32 -0.98
N ALA A 117 -2.05 -6.14 -1.84
CA ALA A 117 -2.82 -6.99 -2.76
C ALA A 117 -3.68 -7.97 -1.97
N GLY A 118 -4.98 -7.99 -2.29
CA GLY A 118 -5.93 -8.89 -1.66
C GLY A 118 -6.33 -8.52 -0.23
N GLY A 119 -5.76 -7.48 0.34
CA GLY A 119 -6.12 -6.96 1.65
C GLY A 119 -5.99 -7.98 2.78
N MET A 120 -6.75 -7.75 3.86
CA MET A 120 -6.70 -8.63 5.04
C MET A 120 -7.20 -10.03 4.76
N LEU A 121 -8.10 -10.21 3.78
CA LEU A 121 -8.56 -11.55 3.42
C LEU A 121 -7.39 -12.41 2.97
N ARG A 122 -6.57 -11.87 2.08
CA ARG A 122 -5.42 -12.61 1.58
C ARG A 122 -4.32 -12.72 2.61
N TRP A 123 -4.10 -11.67 3.39
CA TRP A 123 -3.12 -11.69 4.47
C TRP A 123 -3.38 -12.84 5.43
N ARG A 124 -4.65 -13.03 5.83
CA ARG A 124 -5.04 -14.10 6.73
C ARG A 124 -4.99 -15.48 6.04
N SER A 125 -5.40 -15.53 4.78
CA SER A 125 -5.37 -16.78 4.01
C SER A 125 -3.95 -17.32 3.86
N ASP A 126 -2.99 -16.40 3.71
CA ASP A 126 -1.58 -16.76 3.59
C ASP A 126 -0.90 -16.92 4.94
N VAL A 127 -1.67 -16.87 6.03
CA VAL A 127 -1.22 -17.12 7.41
C VAL A 127 -0.10 -16.18 7.85
N HIS A 128 -0.19 -14.91 7.48
CA HIS A 128 0.74 -13.90 7.97
C HIS A 128 0.33 -13.39 9.35
N PRO A 129 1.26 -12.82 10.12
CA PRO A 129 0.97 -12.40 11.51
C PRO A 129 -0.11 -11.33 11.60
N VAL A 130 -0.95 -11.44 12.63
CA VAL A 130 -1.97 -10.44 12.92
C VAL A 130 -2.05 -10.19 14.42
N GLU A 131 -2.68 -9.06 14.78
CA GLU A 131 -3.06 -8.73 16.14
C GLU A 131 -4.57 -8.65 16.21
N GLY A 132 -5.12 -8.88 17.40
CA GLY A 132 -6.53 -8.62 17.67
C GLY A 132 -7.53 -9.51 16.94
N ALA A 133 -7.12 -10.59 16.34
CA ALA A 133 -7.87 -11.41 15.39
C ALA A 133 -9.16 -12.04 15.93
N GLY A 134 -9.93 -11.32 16.70
CA GLY A 134 -11.18 -11.80 17.23
C GLY A 134 -11.02 -13.00 18.12
N ALA A 135 -9.95 -13.04 18.77
CA ALA A 135 -9.57 -14.16 19.59
C ALA A 135 -10.69 -14.63 20.49
#